data_02d6ecf9cf5e5dbaba041e7bbb8f4929
#
_entry.id   02d6ecf9cf5e5dbaba041e7bbb8f4929
#
_cell.length_a   1.000
_cell.length_b   1.000
_cell.length_c   1.000
_cell.angle_alpha   90.00
_cell.angle_beta   90.00
_cell.angle_gamma   90.00
#
_symmetry.space_group_name_H-M   'P 1'
#
loop_
_entity.id
_entity.type
_entity.pdbx_description
1 polymer ?
#
loop_
_entity_poly.entity_id
_entity_poly.type
_entity_poly.pdbx_seq_one_letter_code
_entity_poly.pdbx_strand_id
1 'polypeptide(L)'
;TLFRSICPGYTENDGEGLVNLENEFSKGDCDTLISAFHVSSYLDKIADKEKDQNSNIMVGAIDSFSEQNFEIFKEKDQFGNPPIDYVRGKYASMAGPAFAMIYNAITGTPDVVKENGEAARLYQKLWTAKTEKEYVELYGYATGIYENAYSCDDLMEVIGQFTEDADPESFRELTEASDVESAKERIFD
;
A
#
# COMPACT_ATOMS: atom_id res chain seq x y z
N THR A 1 -18.70 -17.56 -3.40
CA THR A 1 -18.14 -16.76 -4.52
C THR A 1 -17.24 -15.70 -3.92
N LEU A 2 -15.93 -15.77 -4.17
CA LEU A 2 -14.94 -14.88 -3.54
C LEU A 2 -14.96 -13.45 -4.08
N PHE A 3 -15.43 -13.24 -5.30
CA PHE A 3 -15.58 -11.90 -5.88
C PHE A 3 -16.86 -11.84 -6.70
N ARG A 4 -17.70 -10.84 -6.45
CA ARG A 4 -18.92 -10.62 -7.23
C ARG A 4 -18.70 -9.75 -8.43
N SER A 5 -17.85 -8.74 -8.32
CA SER A 5 -17.67 -7.76 -9.37
C SER A 5 -16.40 -6.93 -9.19
N ILE A 6 -15.98 -6.33 -10.27
CA ILE A 6 -14.93 -5.32 -10.30
C ILE A 6 -15.60 -4.03 -10.75
N CYS A 7 -15.48 -2.98 -9.93
CA CYS A 7 -15.91 -1.63 -10.28
C CYS A 7 -14.70 -0.87 -10.85
N PRO A 8 -14.50 -0.83 -12.17
CA PRO A 8 -13.48 0.01 -12.74
C PRO A 8 -13.90 1.47 -12.59
N GLY A 9 -12.95 2.32 -12.36
CA GLY A 9 -13.15 3.75 -12.27
C GLY A 9 -12.08 4.34 -11.37
N TYR A 10 -11.33 5.23 -11.91
CA TYR A 10 -10.37 6.04 -11.21
C TYR A 10 -10.43 7.43 -11.78
N THR A 11 -11.31 8.24 -11.20
CA THR A 11 -11.13 9.68 -11.34
C THR A 11 -11.84 10.38 -10.20
N GLU A 12 -11.13 11.28 -9.57
CA GLU A 12 -11.68 12.14 -8.53
C GLU A 12 -12.82 13.04 -9.04
N ASN A 13 -12.94 13.20 -10.36
CA ASN A 13 -13.74 14.26 -10.96
C ASN A 13 -14.90 13.80 -11.87
N ASP A 14 -14.96 12.56 -12.33
CA ASP A 14 -16.00 12.14 -13.27
C ASP A 14 -17.13 11.31 -12.66
N GLY A 15 -17.01 10.96 -11.39
CA GLY A 15 -18.03 10.20 -10.69
C GLY A 15 -18.25 8.77 -11.21
N GLU A 16 -17.46 8.31 -12.19
CA GLU A 16 -17.64 6.98 -12.78
C GLU A 16 -17.48 5.87 -11.75
N GLY A 17 -16.48 5.99 -10.88
CA GLY A 17 -16.27 5.04 -9.79
C GLY A 17 -17.46 4.97 -8.82
N LEU A 18 -18.05 6.12 -8.49
CA LEU A 18 -19.26 6.19 -7.65
C LEU A 18 -20.47 5.57 -8.33
N VAL A 19 -20.69 5.87 -9.61
CA VAL A 19 -21.78 5.29 -10.39
C VAL A 19 -21.64 3.77 -10.50
N ASN A 20 -20.44 3.29 -10.75
CA ASN A 20 -20.17 1.85 -10.80
C ASN A 20 -20.43 1.18 -9.44
N LEU A 21 -19.98 1.79 -8.33
CA LEU A 21 -20.25 1.29 -6.99
C LEU A 21 -21.76 1.24 -6.68
N GLU A 22 -22.51 2.30 -7.00
CA GLU A 22 -23.98 2.34 -6.85
C GLU A 22 -24.67 1.24 -7.67
N ASN A 23 -24.21 1.01 -8.89
CA ASN A 23 -24.71 -0.08 -9.73
C ASN A 23 -24.45 -1.45 -9.11
N GLU A 24 -23.27 -1.66 -8.51
CA GLU A 24 -22.97 -2.91 -7.82
C GLU A 24 -23.80 -3.06 -6.54
N PHE A 25 -23.93 -2.01 -5.74
CA PHE A 25 -24.77 -2.02 -4.54
C PHE A 25 -26.24 -2.30 -4.85
N SER A 26 -26.74 -1.88 -6.02
CA SER A 26 -28.12 -2.17 -6.45
C SER A 26 -28.39 -3.64 -6.76
N LYS A 27 -27.36 -4.45 -7.00
CA LYS A 27 -27.49 -5.87 -7.36
C LYS A 27 -27.77 -6.79 -6.16
N GLY A 28 -27.61 -6.30 -4.94
CA GLY A 28 -27.85 -7.06 -3.72
C GLY A 28 -27.05 -6.55 -2.54
N ASP A 29 -27.03 -7.35 -1.47
CA ASP A 29 -26.26 -7.02 -0.28
C ASP A 29 -24.75 -7.14 -0.54
N CYS A 30 -24.00 -6.24 0.08
CA CYS A 30 -22.55 -6.22 0.05
C CYS A 30 -22.05 -6.44 1.48
N ASP A 31 -21.09 -7.31 1.67
CA ASP A 31 -20.46 -7.61 2.96
C ASP A 31 -19.00 -7.16 3.01
N THR A 32 -18.37 -6.99 1.86
CA THR A 32 -16.95 -6.64 1.79
C THR A 32 -16.68 -5.77 0.55
N LEU A 33 -15.91 -4.72 0.76
CA LEU A 33 -15.40 -3.85 -0.31
C LEU A 33 -13.89 -3.71 -0.17
N ILE A 34 -13.17 -3.91 -1.26
CA ILE A 34 -11.73 -3.63 -1.32
C ILE A 34 -11.50 -2.54 -2.35
N SER A 35 -10.99 -1.41 -1.89
CA SER A 35 -10.63 -0.29 -2.76
C SER A 35 -9.12 -0.26 -3.00
N ALA A 36 -8.74 -0.17 -4.26
CA ALA A 36 -7.38 0.19 -4.65
C ALA A 36 -7.35 1.70 -4.90
N PHE A 37 -6.83 2.47 -3.96
CA PHE A 37 -6.77 3.94 -3.92
C PHE A 37 -8.10 4.65 -3.59
N HIS A 38 -7.98 5.83 -2.98
CA HIS A 38 -9.06 6.80 -2.75
C HIS A 38 -10.35 6.24 -2.11
N VAL A 39 -10.21 5.32 -1.16
CA VAL A 39 -11.36 4.75 -0.45
C VAL A 39 -12.22 5.84 0.20
N SER A 40 -11.62 6.95 0.64
CA SER A 40 -12.30 8.09 1.25
C SER A 40 -13.43 8.67 0.38
N SER A 41 -13.29 8.61 -0.95
CA SER A 41 -14.32 9.08 -1.89
C SER A 41 -15.60 8.24 -1.90
N TYR A 42 -15.56 7.06 -1.32
CA TYR A 42 -16.66 6.10 -1.36
C TYR A 42 -17.36 5.92 0.00
N LEU A 43 -16.81 6.46 1.09
CA LEU A 43 -17.29 6.19 2.45
C LEU A 43 -18.74 6.59 2.68
N ASP A 44 -19.18 7.72 2.15
CA ASP A 44 -20.57 8.16 2.28
C ASP A 44 -21.54 7.15 1.64
N LYS A 45 -21.18 6.62 0.46
CA LYS A 45 -21.99 5.61 -0.24
C LYS A 45 -21.99 4.26 0.45
N ILE A 46 -20.86 3.91 1.07
CA ILE A 46 -20.74 2.71 1.89
C ILE A 46 -21.65 2.85 3.11
N ALA A 47 -21.58 3.98 3.82
CA ALA A 47 -22.42 4.25 4.99
C ALA A 47 -23.93 4.24 4.66
N ASP A 48 -24.32 4.78 3.50
CA ASP A 48 -25.71 4.72 3.03
C ASP A 48 -26.12 3.28 2.76
N LYS A 49 -25.27 2.49 2.08
CA LYS A 49 -25.56 1.08 1.79
C LYS A 49 -25.66 0.23 3.07
N GLU A 50 -24.78 0.47 4.03
CA GLU A 50 -24.85 -0.16 5.35
C GLU A 50 -26.15 0.09 6.08
N LYS A 51 -26.63 1.33 6.00
CA LYS A 51 -27.95 1.72 6.54
C LYS A 51 -29.08 0.95 5.87
N ASP A 52 -29.06 0.90 4.55
CA ASP A 52 -30.12 0.26 3.75
C ASP A 52 -30.21 -1.23 4.03
N GLN A 53 -29.09 -1.90 4.14
CA GLN A 53 -29.04 -3.34 4.42
C GLN A 53 -29.03 -3.67 5.93
N ASN A 54 -28.90 -2.66 6.80
CA ASN A 54 -28.78 -2.78 8.26
C ASN A 54 -27.67 -3.79 8.67
N SER A 55 -26.54 -3.70 8.01
CA SER A 55 -25.41 -4.62 8.20
C SER A 55 -24.11 -3.91 7.83
N ASN A 56 -23.05 -4.16 8.59
CA ASN A 56 -21.72 -3.63 8.36
C ASN A 56 -21.12 -4.16 7.06
N ILE A 57 -20.37 -3.33 6.37
CA ILE A 57 -19.53 -3.68 5.21
C ILE A 57 -18.07 -3.61 5.64
N MET A 58 -17.36 -4.72 5.52
CA MET A 58 -15.91 -4.72 5.75
C MET A 58 -15.20 -3.95 4.64
N VAL A 59 -14.48 -2.90 4.98
CA VAL A 59 -13.79 -2.04 4.03
C VAL A 59 -12.28 -2.19 4.14
N GLY A 60 -11.66 -2.69 3.08
CA GLY A 60 -10.21 -2.74 2.94
C GLY A 60 -9.69 -1.72 1.95
N ALA A 61 -8.64 -1.00 2.31
CA ALA A 61 -7.95 -0.07 1.42
C ALA A 61 -6.55 -0.58 1.05
N ILE A 62 -6.23 -0.60 -0.24
CA ILE A 62 -4.86 -0.72 -0.72
C ILE A 62 -4.42 0.70 -1.08
N ASP A 63 -3.81 1.40 -0.12
CA ASP A 63 -3.54 2.83 -0.22
C ASP A 63 -2.31 3.22 0.62
N SER A 64 -1.99 4.51 0.64
CA SER A 64 -0.90 5.04 1.43
C SER A 64 -1.25 5.13 2.92
N PHE A 65 -0.22 5.01 3.76
CA PHE A 65 -0.29 5.44 5.16
C PHE A 65 -0.21 6.97 5.20
N SER A 66 -1.34 7.64 5.04
CA SER A 66 -1.47 9.10 5.02
C SER A 66 -2.15 9.60 6.30
N GLU A 67 -1.97 10.88 6.61
CA GLU A 67 -2.69 11.53 7.71
C GLU A 67 -4.21 11.49 7.48
N GLN A 68 -4.66 11.68 6.26
CA GLN A 68 -6.08 11.60 5.90
C GLN A 68 -6.67 10.22 6.22
N ASN A 69 -6.03 9.15 5.79
CA ASN A 69 -6.51 7.78 6.07
C ASN A 69 -6.43 7.47 7.57
N PHE A 70 -5.47 8.05 8.30
CA PHE A 70 -5.38 7.91 9.75
C PHE A 70 -6.55 8.56 10.48
N GLU A 71 -6.95 9.76 10.09
CA GLU A 71 -8.12 10.43 10.68
C GLU A 71 -9.40 9.61 10.45
N ILE A 72 -9.61 9.12 9.22
CA ILE A 72 -10.73 8.23 8.90
C ILE A 72 -10.70 6.94 9.73
N PHE A 73 -9.51 6.36 9.93
CA PHE A 73 -9.34 5.13 10.69
C PHE A 73 -9.71 5.26 12.17
N LYS A 74 -9.68 6.48 12.73
CA LYS A 74 -10.10 6.79 14.10
C LYS A 74 -11.60 7.01 14.25
N GLU A 75 -12.30 7.30 13.16
CA GLU A 75 -13.74 7.51 13.18
C GLU A 75 -14.50 6.22 13.47
N LYS A 76 -15.78 6.34 13.77
CA LYS A 76 -16.68 5.22 13.99
C LYS A 76 -17.89 5.33 13.08
N ASP A 77 -18.22 4.23 12.43
CA ASP A 77 -19.46 4.06 11.70
C ASP A 77 -20.66 3.88 12.65
N GLN A 78 -21.84 3.67 12.07
CA GLN A 78 -23.07 3.45 12.84
C GLN A 78 -23.08 2.14 13.66
N PHE A 79 -22.19 1.21 13.40
CA PHE A 79 -22.03 -0.05 14.12
C PHE A 79 -20.91 0.01 15.16
N GLY A 80 -20.19 1.14 15.24
CA GLY A 80 -19.08 1.36 16.17
C GLY A 80 -17.74 0.84 15.66
N ASN A 81 -17.64 0.47 14.37
CA ASN A 81 -16.41 0.06 13.70
C ASN A 81 -15.72 1.24 13.03
N PRO A 82 -14.41 1.16 12.75
CA PRO A 82 -13.79 2.11 11.85
C PRO A 82 -14.44 2.06 10.46
N PRO A 83 -14.62 3.20 9.75
CA PRO A 83 -15.11 3.21 8.37
C PRO A 83 -14.21 2.44 7.39
N ILE A 84 -12.96 2.22 7.77
CA ILE A 84 -11.98 1.38 7.07
C ILE A 84 -11.45 0.36 8.06
N ASP A 85 -11.66 -0.94 7.81
CA ASP A 85 -11.25 -2.01 8.71
C ASP A 85 -9.76 -2.31 8.62
N TYR A 86 -9.15 -2.11 7.45
CA TYR A 86 -7.70 -2.22 7.28
C TYR A 86 -7.18 -1.38 6.13
N VAL A 87 -5.95 -0.91 6.30
CA VAL A 87 -5.17 -0.28 5.24
C VAL A 87 -3.96 -1.15 4.95
N ARG A 88 -3.72 -1.41 3.67
CA ARG A 88 -2.56 -2.15 3.21
C ARG A 88 -1.77 -1.35 2.20
N GLY A 89 -0.53 -1.03 2.52
CA GLY A 89 0.30 -0.24 1.62
C GLY A 89 1.66 0.08 2.20
N LYS A 90 2.38 0.88 1.47
CA LYS A 90 3.58 1.61 1.89
C LYS A 90 3.45 3.03 1.37
N TYR A 91 4.25 3.94 1.86
CA TYR A 91 4.27 5.31 1.37
C TYR A 91 5.63 5.65 0.72
N ALA A 92 6.32 6.66 1.20
CA ALA A 92 7.57 7.11 0.61
C ALA A 92 8.67 6.03 0.56
N SER A 93 8.63 5.07 1.48
CA SER A 93 9.59 3.96 1.53
C SER A 93 9.61 3.10 0.26
N MET A 94 8.54 3.08 -0.54
CA MET A 94 8.53 2.40 -1.84
C MET A 94 9.43 3.07 -2.88
N ALA A 95 9.75 4.35 -2.70
CA ALA A 95 10.57 5.10 -3.64
C ALA A 95 12.05 4.69 -3.59
N GLY A 96 12.55 4.20 -2.44
CA GLY A 96 13.95 3.81 -2.28
C GLY A 96 14.42 2.77 -3.32
N PRO A 97 13.83 1.58 -3.36
CA PRO A 97 14.19 0.58 -4.36
C PRO A 97 13.98 1.05 -5.81
N ALA A 98 12.91 1.79 -6.10
CA ALA A 98 12.69 2.35 -7.42
C ALA A 98 13.79 3.35 -7.81
N PHE A 99 14.25 4.18 -6.87
CA PHE A 99 15.38 5.06 -7.07
C PHE A 99 16.65 4.27 -7.35
N ALA A 100 16.98 3.24 -6.56
CA ALA A 100 18.16 2.41 -6.76
C ALA A 100 18.15 1.70 -8.13
N MET A 101 16.99 1.24 -8.62
CA MET A 101 16.85 0.72 -9.98
C MET A 101 17.23 1.75 -11.04
N ILE A 102 16.67 2.94 -10.96
CA ILE A 102 16.95 4.03 -11.90
C ILE A 102 18.42 4.42 -11.83
N TYR A 103 18.97 4.52 -10.61
CA TYR A 103 20.38 4.88 -10.41
C TYR A 103 21.31 3.86 -11.06
N ASN A 104 21.13 2.56 -10.84
CA ASN A 104 21.90 1.51 -11.52
C ASN A 104 21.84 1.65 -13.06
N ALA A 105 20.63 1.91 -13.58
CA ALA A 105 20.42 2.02 -15.01
C ALA A 105 21.19 3.21 -15.64
N ILE A 106 21.23 4.37 -14.96
CA ILE A 106 21.86 5.57 -15.50
C ILE A 106 23.35 5.71 -15.19
N THR A 107 23.85 5.02 -14.15
CA THR A 107 25.26 5.10 -13.74
C THR A 107 26.17 4.00 -14.34
N GLY A 108 25.63 3.19 -15.23
CA GLY A 108 26.41 2.20 -15.99
C GLY A 108 26.49 0.81 -15.37
N THR A 109 25.65 0.52 -14.39
CA THR A 109 25.50 -0.81 -13.77
C THR A 109 24.10 -1.41 -14.01
N PRO A 110 23.55 -1.37 -15.25
CA PRO A 110 22.18 -1.81 -15.51
C PRO A 110 21.96 -3.31 -15.29
N ASP A 111 23.02 -4.11 -15.26
CA ASP A 111 22.90 -5.57 -15.12
C ASP A 111 22.49 -5.98 -13.71
N VAL A 112 22.71 -5.12 -12.70
CA VAL A 112 22.20 -5.28 -11.32
C VAL A 112 20.67 -5.37 -11.27
N VAL A 113 19.99 -4.76 -12.24
CA VAL A 113 18.52 -4.70 -12.28
C VAL A 113 17.94 -5.42 -13.50
N LYS A 114 18.69 -6.37 -14.08
CA LYS A 114 18.24 -7.17 -15.23
C LYS A 114 18.28 -8.66 -14.93
N GLU A 115 17.26 -9.34 -15.39
CA GLU A 115 17.18 -10.80 -15.45
C GLU A 115 16.96 -11.23 -16.89
N ASN A 116 17.79 -12.15 -17.40
CA ASN A 116 17.69 -12.64 -18.77
C ASN A 116 17.70 -11.53 -19.87
N GLY A 117 18.37 -10.41 -19.58
CA GLY A 117 18.46 -9.26 -20.48
C GLY A 117 17.28 -8.29 -20.44
N GLU A 118 16.28 -8.55 -19.61
CA GLU A 118 15.12 -7.68 -19.38
C GLU A 118 15.18 -7.07 -17.98
N ALA A 119 14.44 -6.00 -17.74
CA ALA A 119 14.32 -5.41 -16.41
C ALA A 119 13.71 -6.42 -15.42
N ALA A 120 14.37 -6.61 -14.28
CA ALA A 120 13.89 -7.48 -13.22
C ALA A 120 12.55 -6.97 -12.67
N ARG A 121 11.66 -7.89 -12.32
CA ARG A 121 10.42 -7.57 -11.60
C ARG A 121 10.69 -7.62 -10.11
N LEU A 122 10.42 -6.53 -9.43
CA LEU A 122 10.52 -6.43 -7.98
C LEU A 122 9.14 -6.54 -7.34
N TYR A 123 9.08 -7.32 -6.28
CA TYR A 123 7.89 -7.48 -5.46
C TYR A 123 8.18 -6.92 -4.08
N GLN A 124 7.45 -5.87 -3.71
CA GLN A 124 7.55 -5.32 -2.36
C GLN A 124 6.40 -5.84 -1.50
N LYS A 125 6.70 -6.27 -0.28
CA LYS A 125 5.68 -6.61 0.69
C LYS A 125 4.95 -5.34 1.13
N LEU A 126 3.64 -5.37 1.06
CA LEU A 126 2.79 -4.30 1.58
C LEU A 126 2.56 -4.52 3.08
N TRP A 127 2.68 -3.45 3.84
CA TRP A 127 2.35 -3.45 5.26
C TRP A 127 0.85 -3.36 5.46
N THR A 128 0.35 -3.90 6.57
CA THR A 128 -1.09 -3.93 6.85
C THR A 128 -1.35 -3.44 8.27
N ALA A 129 -2.15 -2.39 8.41
CA ALA A 129 -2.69 -1.93 9.67
C ALA A 129 -4.17 -2.30 9.78
N LYS A 130 -4.56 -2.87 10.92
CA LYS A 130 -5.94 -3.24 11.29
C LYS A 130 -6.40 -2.52 12.56
N THR A 131 -5.51 -1.85 13.25
CA THR A 131 -5.78 -1.11 14.47
C THR A 131 -5.14 0.26 14.42
N GLU A 132 -5.69 1.20 15.17
CA GLU A 132 -5.12 2.55 15.31
C GLU A 132 -3.65 2.51 15.73
N LYS A 133 -3.31 1.63 16.67
CA LYS A 133 -1.93 1.47 17.14
C LYS A 133 -0.98 1.02 16.03
N GLU A 134 -1.38 0.01 15.25
CA GLU A 134 -0.60 -0.45 14.10
C GLU A 134 -0.47 0.64 13.04
N TYR A 135 -1.55 1.40 12.80
CA TYR A 135 -1.51 2.49 11.85
C TYR A 135 -0.49 3.57 12.24
N VAL A 136 -0.51 4.02 13.50
CA VAL A 136 0.45 5.02 14.01
C VAL A 136 1.88 4.56 13.82
N GLU A 137 2.16 3.30 14.18
CA GLU A 137 3.49 2.71 14.05
C GLU A 137 3.94 2.67 12.58
N LEU A 138 3.12 2.12 11.70
CA LEU A 138 3.43 2.00 10.27
C LEU A 138 3.51 3.35 9.57
N TYR A 139 2.67 4.30 9.96
CA TYR A 139 2.72 5.68 9.47
C TYR A 139 4.07 6.32 9.79
N GLY A 140 4.58 6.13 11.00
CA GLY A 140 5.89 6.65 11.41
C GLY A 140 7.04 6.11 10.55
N TYR A 141 7.04 4.82 10.22
CA TYR A 141 8.04 4.21 9.33
C TYR A 141 7.82 4.62 7.86
N ALA A 142 6.59 4.64 7.40
CA ALA A 142 6.27 4.97 6.01
C ALA A 142 6.60 6.41 5.63
N THR A 143 6.51 7.34 6.58
CA THR A 143 6.76 8.77 6.38
C THR A 143 8.15 9.22 6.82
N GLY A 144 8.94 8.34 7.41
CA GLY A 144 10.27 8.68 7.92
C GLY A 144 10.27 9.54 9.18
N ILE A 145 9.15 9.60 9.94
CA ILE A 145 9.10 10.24 11.25
C ILE A 145 10.02 9.49 12.24
N TYR A 146 10.00 8.16 12.16
CA TYR A 146 11.00 7.31 12.79
C TYR A 146 12.20 7.20 11.84
N GLU A 147 12.72 6.05 11.54
CA GLU A 147 13.71 5.91 10.48
C GLU A 147 13.07 5.33 9.21
N ASN A 148 13.70 5.56 8.06
CA ASN A 148 13.15 5.07 6.79
C ASN A 148 13.19 3.54 6.75
N ALA A 149 12.16 2.93 6.18
CA ALA A 149 12.09 1.48 5.98
C ALA A 149 13.21 0.92 5.08
N TYR A 150 13.88 1.79 4.33
CA TYR A 150 15.16 1.53 3.65
C TYR A 150 16.12 2.64 4.03
N SER A 151 17.23 2.29 4.66
CA SER A 151 18.32 3.21 4.95
C SER A 151 19.10 3.55 3.67
N CYS A 152 19.97 4.54 3.75
CA CYS A 152 20.93 4.82 2.68
C CYS A 152 21.87 3.63 2.45
N ASP A 153 22.29 3.00 3.51
CA ASP A 153 23.21 1.87 3.46
C ASP A 153 22.57 0.66 2.79
N ASP A 154 21.30 0.33 3.14
CA ASP A 154 20.53 -0.72 2.45
C ASP A 154 20.46 -0.50 0.94
N LEU A 155 20.27 0.75 0.53
CA LEU A 155 20.18 1.07 -0.91
C LEU A 155 21.55 1.05 -1.60
N MET A 156 22.62 1.44 -0.90
CA MET A 156 23.99 1.38 -1.45
C MET A 156 24.45 -0.05 -1.67
N GLU A 157 24.01 -1.01 -0.84
CA GLU A 157 24.34 -2.43 -0.99
C GLU A 157 23.83 -3.02 -2.32
N VAL A 158 22.75 -2.48 -2.87
CA VAL A 158 22.15 -2.95 -4.15
C VAL A 158 22.46 -2.03 -5.34
N ILE A 159 23.38 -1.09 -5.19
CA ILE A 159 23.82 -0.19 -6.26
C ILE A 159 25.25 -0.56 -6.66
N GLY A 160 25.44 -1.06 -7.87
CA GLY A 160 26.71 -1.54 -8.38
C GLY A 160 27.85 -0.49 -8.45
N GLN A 161 27.54 0.80 -8.31
CA GLN A 161 28.56 1.84 -8.16
C GLN A 161 29.21 1.84 -6.76
N PHE A 162 28.52 1.30 -5.76
CA PHE A 162 28.99 1.28 -4.37
C PHE A 162 29.34 -0.12 -3.89
N THR A 163 28.72 -1.14 -4.48
CA THR A 163 28.89 -2.55 -4.09
C THR A 163 29.19 -3.39 -5.32
N GLU A 164 30.41 -3.94 -5.39
CA GLU A 164 30.92 -4.70 -6.56
C GLU A 164 30.10 -5.97 -6.83
N ASP A 165 29.62 -6.62 -5.76
CA ASP A 165 28.85 -7.87 -5.84
C ASP A 165 27.32 -7.63 -5.91
N ALA A 166 26.87 -6.40 -6.10
CA ALA A 166 25.44 -6.10 -6.28
C ALA A 166 24.89 -6.79 -7.53
N ASP A 167 23.82 -7.54 -7.37
CA ASP A 167 23.19 -8.33 -8.43
C ASP A 167 21.65 -8.33 -8.32
N PRO A 168 20.91 -8.90 -9.28
CA PRO A 168 19.45 -8.95 -9.22
C PRO A 168 18.90 -9.74 -8.03
N GLU A 169 19.64 -10.69 -7.47
CA GLU A 169 19.20 -11.46 -6.31
C GLU A 169 19.27 -10.62 -5.04
N SER A 170 20.37 -9.94 -4.78
CA SER A 170 20.52 -9.03 -3.63
C SER A 170 19.45 -7.92 -3.68
N PHE A 171 19.11 -7.43 -4.86
CA PHE A 171 18.05 -6.45 -5.04
C PHE A 171 16.67 -7.04 -4.72
N ARG A 172 16.41 -8.27 -5.12
CA ARG A 172 15.16 -8.99 -4.81
C ARG A 172 15.06 -9.26 -3.31
N GLU A 173 16.12 -9.75 -2.70
CA GLU A 173 16.18 -10.00 -1.26
C GLU A 173 15.85 -8.75 -0.45
N LEU A 174 16.44 -7.61 -0.79
CA LEU A 174 16.13 -6.34 -0.14
C LEU A 174 14.63 -5.99 -0.24
N THR A 175 14.02 -6.14 -1.41
CA THR A 175 12.60 -5.76 -1.60
C THR A 175 11.64 -6.75 -0.97
N GLU A 176 11.94 -8.03 -1.00
CA GLU A 176 11.09 -9.09 -0.42
C GLU A 176 11.22 -9.16 1.10
N ALA A 177 12.40 -8.87 1.66
CA ALA A 177 12.63 -8.80 3.10
C ALA A 177 12.04 -7.55 3.77
N SER A 178 11.44 -6.64 3.03
CA SER A 178 10.94 -5.37 3.54
C SER A 178 9.55 -5.47 4.20
N ASP A 179 9.27 -6.53 4.93
CA ASP A 179 8.12 -6.55 5.84
C ASP A 179 8.38 -5.67 7.08
N VAL A 180 7.33 -5.48 7.89
CA VAL A 180 7.40 -4.58 9.06
C VAL A 180 8.46 -5.02 10.06
N GLU A 181 8.56 -6.33 10.31
CA GLU A 181 9.51 -6.84 11.33
C GLU A 181 10.94 -6.68 10.85
N SER A 182 11.23 -7.01 9.58
CA SER A 182 12.56 -6.81 9.01
C SER A 182 12.95 -5.33 8.94
N ALA A 183 11.98 -4.43 8.68
CA ALA A 183 12.23 -3.00 8.73
C ALA A 183 12.58 -2.52 10.14
N LYS A 184 11.87 -3.03 11.17
CA LYS A 184 12.17 -2.73 12.58
C LYS A 184 13.56 -3.22 13.00
N GLU A 185 13.92 -4.43 12.62
CA GLU A 185 15.25 -4.99 12.93
C GLU A 185 16.36 -4.12 12.36
N ARG A 186 16.25 -3.70 11.11
CA ARG A 186 17.25 -2.80 10.47
C ARG A 186 17.35 -1.41 11.10
N ILE A 187 16.27 -0.91 11.68
CA ILE A 187 16.22 0.43 12.28
C ILE A 187 16.81 0.43 13.70
N PHE A 188 16.75 -0.66 14.41
CA PHE A 188 17.14 -0.73 15.84
C PHE A 188 18.43 -1.49 16.10
N ASP A 189 19.08 -2.06 15.08
CA ASP A 189 20.43 -2.63 15.14
C ASP A 189 21.49 -1.58 14.81
#